data_e3c6dcac67e75ba3b6686b90b188eede
#
_entry.id   e3c6dcac67e75ba3b6686b90b188eede
#
_cell.length_a   1.000
_cell.length_b   1.000
_cell.length_c   1.000
_cell.angle_alpha   90.00
_cell.angle_beta   90.00
_cell.angle_gamma   90.00
#
_symmetry.space_group_name_H-M   'P 1'
#
loop_
_entity.id
_entity.type
_entity.pdbx_description
1 polymer ?
#
loop_
_entity_poly.entity_id
_entity_poly.type
_entity_poly.pdbx_seq_one_letter_code
_entity_poly.pdbx_strand_id
1 'polypeptide(L)'
;MLMSLCTLFEVHAQKNMELTAQEIAQRMMPGWDLGNTLEANVSWGSNPAKLFENNGGLSAETAWQGTKTTQAIIDFVKSQGFRSVRIPCAWVWGHIADATNYTIDATWMARVKEIVDYCIKDSLYVLLNDHWDGGWLDDNLTKTGAEKEKNKAVLTAIWTQIANEFKNYDDHLILAGQNEPPINQQSDISHLVEYQQTFIDAVRATGGNNEKRLLVVQGPSTDAEKTCNWLANKMPTDPSGKLAVEIHFYYPWQFWGMDKDENWGNMFYYWGSGNHVSGSKHNATWGEEADMKKIADNLKSKFVDKGIPVINGEYGVIWRTITGANESQEKHNASIKYYYKYMNQLCMERGIVPMVWDTNSTGTNQMTIINRKDLTIYNSYMMDGIHEAMEAVGIPVSGIAPVYQGSKPANERVYDLSGRLVSDNSTSHPVWGVYIQNGIKFFSK
;
A
#
# COMPACT_ATOMS: atom_id res chain seq x y z
N MET A 1 -9.55 58.87 -0.38
CA MET A 1 -10.23 57.64 -0.77
C MET A 1 -9.23 56.50 -0.56
N LEU A 2 -9.20 55.95 0.68
CA LEU A 2 -8.30 54.86 1.05
C LEU A 2 -9.03 53.55 0.71
N MET A 3 -8.52 52.79 -0.28
CA MET A 3 -8.92 51.41 -0.51
C MET A 3 -8.21 50.50 0.50
N SER A 4 -8.99 49.98 1.45
CA SER A 4 -8.53 48.92 2.36
C SER A 4 -8.50 47.60 1.60
N LEU A 5 -7.28 47.06 1.39
CA LEU A 5 -7.07 45.71 0.85
C LEU A 5 -7.34 44.72 1.98
N CYS A 6 -8.53 44.17 2.04
CA CYS A 6 -8.82 42.97 2.86
C CYS A 6 -8.16 41.76 2.21
N THR A 7 -7.00 41.36 2.69
CA THR A 7 -6.45 40.02 2.43
C THR A 7 -7.28 39.02 3.21
N LEU A 8 -8.11 38.26 2.49
CA LEU A 8 -8.76 37.06 3.00
C LEU A 8 -7.66 36.03 3.29
N PHE A 9 -7.28 35.89 4.55
CA PHE A 9 -6.60 34.69 5.01
C PHE A 9 -7.65 33.57 5.03
N GLU A 10 -7.59 32.65 4.08
CA GLU A 10 -8.25 31.37 4.21
C GLU A 10 -7.62 30.65 5.40
N VAL A 11 -8.27 30.74 6.56
CA VAL A 11 -7.98 29.86 7.68
C VAL A 11 -8.49 28.47 7.28
N HIS A 12 -7.60 27.68 6.69
CA HIS A 12 -7.85 26.25 6.61
C HIS A 12 -7.95 25.71 8.03
N ALA A 13 -9.15 25.35 8.44
CA ALA A 13 -9.34 24.70 9.72
C ALA A 13 -8.42 23.46 9.73
N GLN A 14 -7.51 23.42 10.71
CA GLN A 14 -6.63 22.28 10.91
C GLN A 14 -7.51 21.06 11.10
N LYS A 15 -7.49 20.12 10.15
CA LYS A 15 -8.27 18.89 10.24
C LYS A 15 -7.76 18.09 11.43
N ASN A 16 -8.68 17.57 12.24
CA ASN A 16 -8.32 16.87 13.47
C ASN A 16 -7.60 15.56 13.18
N MET A 17 -6.37 15.41 13.72
CA MET A 17 -5.56 14.19 13.68
C MET A 17 -5.88 13.33 14.91
N GLU A 18 -7.13 12.90 15.05
CA GLU A 18 -7.66 12.27 16.27
C GLU A 18 -7.69 10.74 16.22
N LEU A 19 -7.60 10.16 15.02
CA LEU A 19 -7.65 8.71 14.89
C LEU A 19 -6.39 8.07 15.49
N THR A 20 -6.59 6.97 16.20
CA THR A 20 -5.48 6.11 16.64
C THR A 20 -4.83 5.43 15.44
N ALA A 21 -3.58 4.97 15.62
CA ALA A 21 -2.89 4.19 14.57
C ALA A 21 -3.70 2.95 14.13
N GLN A 22 -4.35 2.28 15.06
CA GLN A 22 -5.20 1.11 14.79
C GLN A 22 -6.46 1.47 14.01
N GLU A 23 -7.13 2.58 14.34
CA GLU A 23 -8.32 3.03 13.59
C GLU A 23 -7.96 3.41 12.16
N ILE A 24 -6.80 4.06 11.93
CA ILE A 24 -6.31 4.36 10.59
C ILE A 24 -6.09 3.05 9.82
N ALA A 25 -5.34 2.11 10.39
CA ALA A 25 -5.06 0.82 9.76
C ALA A 25 -6.34 0.04 9.41
N GLN A 26 -7.34 0.01 10.30
CA GLN A 26 -8.62 -0.63 10.02
C GLN A 26 -9.37 0.00 8.82
N ARG A 27 -9.24 1.31 8.67
CA ARG A 27 -9.89 2.04 7.55
C ARG A 27 -9.14 1.89 6.23
N MET A 28 -7.86 1.51 6.26
CA MET A 28 -7.04 1.28 5.07
C MET A 28 -7.33 -0.04 4.34
N MET A 29 -8.00 -1.01 4.98
CA MET A 29 -8.16 -2.39 4.47
C MET A 29 -9.28 -2.52 3.44
N PRO A 30 -9.05 -3.19 2.30
CA PRO A 30 -7.76 -3.56 1.72
C PRO A 30 -7.11 -2.41 0.94
N GLY A 31 -5.79 -2.53 0.66
CA GLY A 31 -5.02 -1.58 -0.11
C GLY A 31 -4.51 -2.13 -1.45
N TRP A 32 -4.10 -1.20 -2.32
CA TRP A 32 -3.55 -1.45 -3.64
C TRP A 32 -2.28 -0.61 -3.85
N ASP A 33 -1.29 -1.16 -4.54
CA ASP A 33 -0.03 -0.48 -4.82
C ASP A 33 0.00 0.08 -6.24
N LEU A 34 0.35 1.35 -6.35
CA LEU A 34 0.66 2.01 -7.61
C LEU A 34 2.09 1.63 -8.05
N GLY A 35 2.35 0.34 -8.21
CA GLY A 35 3.69 -0.18 -8.50
C GLY A 35 4.19 0.14 -9.91
N ASN A 36 5.52 0.11 -10.08
CA ASN A 36 6.25 0.41 -11.32
C ASN A 36 6.00 1.84 -11.84
N THR A 37 5.72 2.80 -10.96
CA THR A 37 5.26 4.14 -11.35
C THR A 37 6.22 5.22 -10.85
N LEU A 38 6.08 5.72 -9.62
CA LEU A 38 6.91 6.82 -9.13
C LEU A 38 8.26 6.35 -8.55
N GLU A 39 8.44 5.08 -8.32
CA GLU A 39 9.72 4.44 -7.98
C GLU A 39 10.54 4.08 -9.22
N ALA A 40 9.95 4.19 -10.42
CA ALA A 40 10.60 3.87 -11.68
C ALA A 40 11.61 4.95 -12.10
N ASN A 41 12.58 4.56 -12.92
CA ASN A 41 13.54 5.50 -13.52
C ASN A 41 13.89 5.10 -14.94
N VAL A 42 14.13 6.09 -15.79
CA VAL A 42 14.51 5.92 -17.21
C VAL A 42 15.91 5.32 -17.38
N SER A 43 16.74 5.38 -16.37
CA SER A 43 18.14 4.90 -16.40
C SER A 43 18.34 3.49 -15.81
N TRP A 44 17.27 2.73 -15.58
CA TRP A 44 17.35 1.36 -15.05
C TRP A 44 18.32 0.49 -15.86
N GLY A 45 19.29 -0.10 -15.18
CA GLY A 45 20.28 -1.01 -15.77
C GLY A 45 21.43 -0.34 -16.54
N SER A 46 21.40 0.95 -16.81
CA SER A 46 22.46 1.62 -17.59
C SER A 46 23.49 2.38 -16.76
N ASN A 47 23.14 2.90 -15.61
CA ASN A 47 24.08 3.50 -14.66
C ASN A 47 23.41 3.82 -13.31
N PRO A 48 23.53 2.99 -12.26
CA PRO A 48 23.06 3.32 -10.92
C PRO A 48 23.81 4.51 -10.29
N ALA A 49 24.88 5.01 -10.91
CA ALA A 49 25.70 6.10 -10.38
C ALA A 49 25.06 7.49 -10.49
N LYS A 50 23.82 7.61 -10.95
CA LYS A 50 23.13 8.90 -11.10
C LYS A 50 22.22 9.24 -9.91
N LEU A 51 22.58 8.79 -8.75
CA LEU A 51 22.04 9.27 -7.49
C LEU A 51 22.38 10.76 -7.30
N PHE A 52 21.47 11.50 -6.71
CA PHE A 52 21.63 12.93 -6.45
C PHE A 52 21.76 13.81 -7.71
N GLU A 53 21.26 13.36 -8.85
CA GLU A 53 21.12 14.12 -10.09
C GLU A 53 19.64 14.41 -10.39
N ASN A 54 19.37 15.38 -11.30
CA ASN A 54 18.04 15.69 -11.82
C ASN A 54 17.92 15.24 -13.27
N ASN A 55 17.83 13.94 -13.52
CA ASN A 55 17.79 13.35 -14.85
C ASN A 55 16.61 12.39 -15.11
N GLY A 56 15.80 12.10 -14.09
CA GLY A 56 14.59 11.28 -14.21
C GLY A 56 13.45 12.04 -14.87
N GLY A 57 13.21 13.25 -14.41
CA GLY A 57 12.10 14.09 -14.88
C GLY A 57 10.75 13.38 -14.72
N LEU A 58 9.70 13.94 -15.33
CA LEU A 58 8.36 13.33 -15.31
C LEU A 58 8.25 12.04 -16.14
N SER A 59 9.20 11.77 -17.02
CA SER A 59 9.23 10.54 -17.82
C SER A 59 9.54 9.29 -17.01
N ALA A 60 10.10 9.44 -15.80
CA ALA A 60 10.32 8.35 -14.87
C ALA A 60 9.01 7.61 -14.54
N GLU A 61 7.91 8.33 -14.32
CA GLU A 61 6.59 7.77 -14.00
C GLU A 61 6.12 6.68 -14.97
N THR A 62 6.48 6.79 -16.23
CA THR A 62 6.03 5.87 -17.27
C THR A 62 7.12 4.93 -17.79
N ALA A 63 8.32 4.98 -17.20
CA ALA A 63 9.49 4.27 -17.73
C ALA A 63 9.33 2.75 -17.69
N TRP A 64 8.66 2.19 -16.68
CA TRP A 64 8.55 0.73 -16.51
C TRP A 64 7.21 0.16 -16.96
N GLN A 65 6.14 0.94 -16.96
CA GLN A 65 4.78 0.42 -17.25
C GLN A 65 3.99 1.20 -18.32
N GLY A 66 4.49 2.35 -18.78
CA GLY A 66 4.00 3.08 -19.96
C GLY A 66 2.73 3.93 -19.77
N THR A 67 2.05 3.89 -18.62
CA THR A 67 0.78 4.59 -18.39
C THR A 67 0.93 5.70 -17.36
N LYS A 68 0.62 6.93 -17.75
CA LYS A 68 0.57 8.07 -16.82
C LYS A 68 -0.62 7.94 -15.88
N THR A 69 -0.39 8.13 -14.58
CA THR A 69 -1.45 8.07 -13.57
C THR A 69 -2.42 9.23 -13.72
N THR A 70 -3.70 8.95 -13.66
CA THR A 70 -4.80 9.92 -13.79
C THR A 70 -5.81 9.74 -12.65
N GLN A 71 -6.65 10.75 -12.42
CA GLN A 71 -7.77 10.62 -11.49
C GLN A 71 -8.65 9.41 -11.84
N ALA A 72 -8.91 9.16 -13.12
CA ALA A 72 -9.75 8.04 -13.56
C ALA A 72 -9.20 6.67 -13.16
N ILE A 73 -7.86 6.50 -13.10
CA ILE A 73 -7.24 5.28 -12.59
C ILE A 73 -7.56 5.11 -11.10
N ILE A 74 -7.42 6.17 -10.31
CA ILE A 74 -7.71 6.15 -8.87
C ILE A 74 -9.20 5.93 -8.61
N ASP A 75 -10.08 6.62 -9.35
CA ASP A 75 -11.53 6.39 -9.31
C ASP A 75 -11.86 4.92 -9.60
N PHE A 76 -11.18 4.30 -10.58
CA PHE A 76 -11.36 2.90 -10.91
C PHE A 76 -10.87 1.97 -9.78
N VAL A 77 -9.69 2.20 -9.21
CA VAL A 77 -9.16 1.46 -8.07
C VAL A 77 -10.14 1.50 -6.90
N LYS A 78 -10.65 2.68 -6.55
CA LYS A 78 -11.68 2.84 -5.52
C LYS A 78 -12.94 2.07 -5.84
N SER A 79 -13.39 2.08 -7.09
CA SER A 79 -14.61 1.37 -7.52
C SER A 79 -14.51 -0.15 -7.32
N GLN A 80 -13.29 -0.69 -7.28
CA GLN A 80 -13.03 -2.10 -6.97
C GLN A 80 -13.03 -2.42 -5.47
N GLY A 81 -13.29 -1.44 -4.61
CA GLY A 81 -13.43 -1.64 -3.17
C GLY A 81 -12.15 -1.37 -2.37
N PHE A 82 -11.05 -1.04 -2.99
CA PHE A 82 -9.82 -0.65 -2.29
C PHE A 82 -10.05 0.63 -1.48
N ARG A 83 -9.45 0.71 -0.31
CA ARG A 83 -9.60 1.82 0.64
C ARG A 83 -8.33 2.59 0.87
N SER A 84 -7.21 2.05 0.44
CA SER A 84 -5.92 2.72 0.48
C SER A 84 -5.10 2.45 -0.78
N VAL A 85 -4.19 3.38 -1.07
CA VAL A 85 -3.20 3.28 -2.13
C VAL A 85 -1.82 3.47 -1.53
N ARG A 86 -0.94 2.50 -1.75
CA ARG A 86 0.50 2.69 -1.50
C ARG A 86 1.11 3.29 -2.76
N ILE A 87 1.88 4.34 -2.57
CA ILE A 87 2.58 5.06 -3.64
C ILE A 87 4.08 4.89 -3.42
N PRO A 88 4.70 3.86 -4.02
CA PRO A 88 6.15 3.75 -4.08
C PRO A 88 6.74 4.96 -4.80
N CYS A 89 7.77 5.61 -4.23
CA CYS A 89 8.32 6.83 -4.79
C CYS A 89 9.84 6.88 -4.66
N ALA A 90 10.52 7.29 -5.72
CA ALA A 90 11.93 7.66 -5.72
C ALA A 90 12.05 9.18 -5.51
N TRP A 91 12.96 9.59 -4.65
CA TRP A 91 13.21 10.99 -4.32
C TRP A 91 14.63 11.44 -4.66
N VAL A 92 15.59 10.52 -4.51
CA VAL A 92 17.03 10.78 -4.71
C VAL A 92 17.47 10.33 -6.10
N TRP A 93 16.91 9.26 -6.60
CA TRP A 93 17.28 8.68 -7.88
C TRP A 93 16.68 9.43 -9.06
N GLY A 94 17.42 10.42 -9.53
CA GLY A 94 17.06 11.22 -10.71
C GLY A 94 16.17 12.43 -10.43
N HIS A 95 15.95 12.78 -9.15
CA HIS A 95 15.01 13.84 -8.76
C HIS A 95 15.62 14.87 -7.77
N ILE A 96 16.95 15.00 -7.72
CA ILE A 96 17.64 16.02 -6.90
C ILE A 96 18.08 17.19 -7.76
N ALA A 97 17.46 18.33 -7.56
CA ALA A 97 17.77 19.58 -8.27
C ALA A 97 19.07 20.26 -7.77
N ASP A 98 19.39 20.10 -6.48
CA ASP A 98 20.61 20.61 -5.85
C ASP A 98 21.20 19.55 -4.91
N ALA A 99 22.30 18.94 -5.36
CA ALA A 99 22.98 17.89 -4.60
C ALA A 99 23.72 18.41 -3.36
N THR A 100 23.96 19.73 -3.23
CA THR A 100 24.61 20.30 -2.06
C THR A 100 23.68 20.33 -0.86
N ASN A 101 22.41 20.69 -1.11
CA ASN A 101 21.37 20.82 -0.09
C ASN A 101 20.36 19.66 -0.16
N TYR A 102 20.57 18.68 -1.06
CA TYR A 102 19.65 17.56 -1.32
C TYR A 102 18.22 18.03 -1.63
N THR A 103 18.10 19.10 -2.44
CA THR A 103 16.81 19.68 -2.80
C THR A 103 16.10 18.82 -3.83
N ILE A 104 14.92 18.33 -3.50
CA ILE A 104 14.07 17.58 -4.41
C ILE A 104 13.60 18.50 -5.54
N ASP A 105 13.54 17.97 -6.77
CA ASP A 105 13.00 18.70 -7.92
C ASP A 105 11.54 19.11 -7.68
N ALA A 106 11.27 20.40 -7.81
CA ALA A 106 9.94 20.94 -7.53
C ALA A 106 8.85 20.41 -8.48
N THR A 107 9.21 20.10 -9.73
CA THR A 107 8.28 19.55 -10.72
C THR A 107 7.91 18.11 -10.35
N TRP A 108 8.89 17.32 -9.88
CA TRP A 108 8.65 15.98 -9.38
C TRP A 108 7.79 15.99 -8.11
N MET A 109 8.14 16.81 -7.13
CA MET A 109 7.35 16.98 -5.90
C MET A 109 5.89 17.35 -6.22
N ALA A 110 5.69 18.30 -7.14
CA ALA A 110 4.34 18.68 -7.57
C ALA A 110 3.59 17.54 -8.24
N ARG A 111 4.27 16.66 -9.01
CA ARG A 111 3.66 15.49 -9.63
C ARG A 111 3.27 14.43 -8.60
N VAL A 112 4.13 14.14 -7.64
CA VAL A 112 3.81 13.22 -6.55
C VAL A 112 2.60 13.75 -5.78
N LYS A 113 2.60 15.04 -5.44
CA LYS A 113 1.48 15.68 -4.77
C LYS A 113 0.18 15.56 -5.55
N GLU A 114 0.19 15.78 -6.86
CA GLU A 114 -0.98 15.65 -7.73
C GLU A 114 -1.59 14.24 -7.64
N ILE A 115 -0.77 13.19 -7.61
CA ILE A 115 -1.25 11.80 -7.47
C ILE A 115 -1.79 11.53 -6.06
N VAL A 116 -1.14 12.04 -5.03
CA VAL A 116 -1.68 11.99 -3.67
C VAL A 116 -3.04 12.68 -3.60
N ASP A 117 -3.18 13.86 -4.22
CA ASP A 117 -4.45 14.61 -4.26
C ASP A 117 -5.57 13.84 -4.98
N TYR A 118 -5.26 13.05 -6.02
CA TYR A 118 -6.24 12.15 -6.63
C TYR A 118 -6.82 11.15 -5.64
N CYS A 119 -5.96 10.55 -4.81
CA CYS A 119 -6.38 9.58 -3.80
C CYS A 119 -7.19 10.25 -2.67
N ILE A 120 -6.72 11.41 -2.18
CA ILE A 120 -7.40 12.17 -1.10
C ILE A 120 -8.78 12.65 -1.53
N LYS A 121 -8.92 13.10 -2.78
CA LYS A 121 -10.22 13.49 -3.37
C LYS A 121 -11.24 12.35 -3.31
N ASP A 122 -10.77 11.13 -3.49
CA ASP A 122 -11.59 9.92 -3.39
C ASP A 122 -11.74 9.39 -1.96
N SER A 123 -11.23 10.09 -0.96
CA SER A 123 -11.21 9.66 0.44
C SER A 123 -10.51 8.31 0.64
N LEU A 124 -9.49 8.03 -0.17
CA LEU A 124 -8.58 6.90 0.02
C LEU A 124 -7.48 7.28 0.98
N TYR A 125 -7.06 6.32 1.80
CA TYR A 125 -5.84 6.45 2.57
C TYR A 125 -4.63 6.29 1.65
N VAL A 126 -3.57 7.04 1.91
CA VAL A 126 -2.34 7.04 1.10
C VAL A 126 -1.16 6.65 1.97
N LEU A 127 -0.41 5.63 1.57
CA LEU A 127 0.89 5.30 2.12
C LEU A 127 1.97 5.74 1.12
N LEU A 128 2.65 6.84 1.41
CA LEU A 128 3.73 7.38 0.59
C LEU A 128 5.07 7.03 1.22
N ASN A 129 5.98 6.43 0.46
CA ASN A 129 7.28 5.99 0.97
C ASN A 129 8.48 6.63 0.25
N ASP A 130 9.67 6.38 0.78
CA ASP A 130 10.95 6.38 0.06
C ASP A 130 11.21 4.92 -0.33
N HIS A 131 11.09 4.62 -1.64
CA HIS A 131 11.18 3.22 -2.10
C HIS A 131 12.64 2.74 -2.13
N TRP A 132 13.01 1.86 -3.07
CA TRP A 132 14.41 1.46 -3.26
C TRP A 132 15.31 2.65 -3.62
N ASP A 133 14.78 3.57 -4.39
CA ASP A 133 15.34 4.89 -4.73
C ASP A 133 16.82 4.83 -5.21
N GLY A 134 17.09 3.84 -6.09
CA GLY A 134 18.42 3.60 -6.62
C GLY A 134 19.41 3.01 -5.62
N GLY A 135 18.96 2.54 -4.47
CA GLY A 135 19.77 1.91 -3.44
C GLY A 135 20.60 2.87 -2.59
N TRP A 136 20.33 4.19 -2.67
CA TRP A 136 21.19 5.20 -2.01
C TRP A 136 21.32 4.97 -0.50
N LEU A 137 20.27 4.54 0.16
CA LEU A 137 20.30 4.24 1.59
C LEU A 137 20.59 2.76 1.84
N ASP A 138 20.00 1.86 1.06
CA ASP A 138 20.10 0.41 1.23
C ASP A 138 21.56 -0.07 1.19
N ASP A 139 22.34 0.43 0.24
CA ASP A 139 23.77 0.11 0.11
C ASP A 139 24.64 0.71 1.25
N ASN A 140 24.06 1.57 2.06
CA ASN A 140 24.75 2.35 3.06
C ASN A 140 24.26 2.14 4.50
N LEU A 141 23.26 1.30 4.74
CA LEU A 141 22.62 1.11 6.05
C LEU A 141 23.62 0.71 7.16
N THR A 142 24.61 -0.10 6.85
CA THR A 142 25.60 -0.59 7.84
C THR A 142 26.86 0.27 7.94
N LYS A 143 26.95 1.39 7.19
CA LYS A 143 28.07 2.32 7.28
C LYS A 143 28.15 2.97 8.67
N THR A 144 29.34 3.39 9.04
CA THR A 144 29.64 3.99 10.34
C THR A 144 30.40 5.29 10.19
N GLY A 145 30.58 6.03 11.29
CA GLY A 145 31.34 7.28 11.31
C GLY A 145 30.76 8.35 10.39
N ALA A 146 31.61 9.08 9.67
CA ALA A 146 31.23 10.21 8.84
C ALA A 146 30.25 9.83 7.70
N GLU A 147 30.34 8.62 7.16
CA GLU A 147 29.41 8.15 6.12
C GLU A 147 28.01 7.96 6.67
N LYS A 148 27.85 7.37 7.86
CA LYS A 148 26.55 7.25 8.53
C LYS A 148 25.94 8.63 8.78
N GLU A 149 26.71 9.57 9.32
CA GLU A 149 26.20 10.93 9.62
C GLU A 149 25.80 11.67 8.33
N LYS A 150 26.55 11.50 7.24
CA LYS A 150 26.15 12.03 5.93
C LYS A 150 24.81 11.46 5.47
N ASN A 151 24.63 10.12 5.54
CA ASN A 151 23.39 9.47 5.12
C ASN A 151 22.19 9.91 5.97
N LYS A 152 22.38 10.09 7.29
CA LYS A 152 21.36 10.65 8.17
C LYS A 152 21.00 12.08 7.80
N ALA A 153 21.99 12.90 7.41
CA ALA A 153 21.75 14.28 6.96
C ALA A 153 20.94 14.30 5.64
N VAL A 154 21.24 13.41 4.70
CA VAL A 154 20.45 13.22 3.47
C VAL A 154 19.01 12.84 3.81
N LEU A 155 18.83 11.80 4.62
CA LEU A 155 17.51 11.32 5.03
C LEU A 155 16.69 12.42 5.71
N THR A 156 17.32 13.19 6.62
CA THR A 156 16.69 14.35 7.27
C THR A 156 16.27 15.40 6.25
N ALA A 157 17.15 15.75 5.30
CA ALA A 157 16.85 16.76 4.29
C ALA A 157 15.68 16.36 3.40
N ILE A 158 15.65 15.12 2.91
CA ILE A 158 14.59 14.59 2.07
C ILE A 158 13.26 14.56 2.83
N TRP A 159 13.21 13.92 4.01
CA TRP A 159 11.97 13.80 4.76
C TRP A 159 11.46 15.12 5.32
N THR A 160 12.32 16.08 5.60
CA THR A 160 11.90 17.45 5.98
C THR A 160 11.16 18.14 4.83
N GLN A 161 11.63 18.00 3.59
CA GLN A 161 10.96 18.56 2.41
C GLN A 161 9.62 17.90 2.15
N ILE A 162 9.59 16.56 2.12
CA ILE A 162 8.35 15.78 1.93
C ILE A 162 7.34 16.14 3.03
N ALA A 163 7.75 16.09 4.28
CA ALA A 163 6.87 16.37 5.40
C ALA A 163 6.31 17.80 5.38
N ASN A 164 7.09 18.80 4.97
CA ASN A 164 6.61 20.18 4.83
C ASN A 164 5.60 20.33 3.69
N GLU A 165 5.81 19.68 2.53
CA GLU A 165 4.86 19.72 1.42
C GLU A 165 3.50 19.16 1.82
N PHE A 166 3.50 18.07 2.57
CA PHE A 166 2.28 17.35 2.97
C PHE A 166 1.77 17.70 4.38
N LYS A 167 2.29 18.72 5.00
CA LYS A 167 2.03 19.09 6.40
C LYS A 167 0.54 19.23 6.75
N ASN A 168 -0.24 19.76 5.82
CA ASN A 168 -1.67 20.08 6.04
C ASN A 168 -2.64 18.95 5.70
N TYR A 169 -2.15 17.79 5.23
CA TYR A 169 -2.98 16.61 5.00
C TYR A 169 -3.40 15.98 6.33
N ASP A 170 -4.62 15.45 6.39
CA ASP A 170 -5.17 14.80 7.57
C ASP A 170 -4.68 13.34 7.72
N ASP A 171 -5.39 12.55 8.54
CA ASP A 171 -5.10 11.12 8.81
C ASP A 171 -5.16 10.22 7.57
N HIS A 172 -5.67 10.71 6.41
CA HIS A 172 -5.65 9.94 5.18
C HIS A 172 -4.25 9.80 4.57
N LEU A 173 -3.29 10.67 4.91
CA LEU A 173 -1.92 10.53 4.45
C LEU A 173 -1.01 9.96 5.53
N ILE A 174 -0.35 8.87 5.20
CA ILE A 174 0.61 8.12 6.01
C ILE A 174 1.97 8.21 5.32
N LEU A 175 3.05 8.39 6.08
CA LEU A 175 4.41 8.44 5.56
C LEU A 175 5.20 7.21 6.03
N ALA A 176 5.93 6.57 5.11
CA ALA A 176 6.71 5.37 5.36
C ALA A 176 8.19 5.60 5.02
N GLY A 177 9.08 5.35 5.99
CA GLY A 177 10.44 5.86 5.98
C GLY A 177 11.36 5.28 4.90
N GLN A 178 11.11 4.04 4.49
CA GLN A 178 11.94 3.24 3.57
C GLN A 178 11.07 2.25 2.78
N ASN A 179 11.71 1.32 2.06
CA ASN A 179 11.04 0.20 1.40
C ASN A 179 11.44 -1.16 2.02
N GLU A 180 12.52 -1.77 1.56
CA GLU A 180 12.98 -3.10 1.97
C GLU A 180 14.43 -3.06 2.50
N PRO A 181 14.69 -2.38 3.63
CA PRO A 181 16.04 -2.16 4.13
C PRO A 181 16.78 -3.49 4.33
N PRO A 182 17.91 -3.76 3.61
CA PRO A 182 18.52 -5.08 3.51
C PRO A 182 19.34 -5.47 4.76
N ILE A 183 18.67 -5.55 5.90
CA ILE A 183 19.27 -6.02 7.15
C ILE A 183 19.12 -7.54 7.24
N ASN A 184 20.25 -8.25 7.06
CA ASN A 184 20.30 -9.70 6.98
C ASN A 184 20.87 -10.36 8.24
N GLN A 185 21.34 -9.58 9.21
CA GLN A 185 21.88 -10.07 10.48
C GLN A 185 21.28 -9.29 11.64
N GLN A 186 20.98 -10.01 12.72
CA GLN A 186 20.38 -9.41 13.92
C GLN A 186 21.32 -8.39 14.59
N SER A 187 22.64 -8.55 14.45
CA SER A 187 23.63 -7.59 14.94
C SER A 187 23.43 -6.18 14.36
N ASP A 188 22.92 -6.08 13.14
CA ASP A 188 22.86 -4.84 12.38
C ASP A 188 21.54 -4.08 12.59
N ILE A 189 20.61 -4.67 13.35
CA ILE A 189 19.27 -4.07 13.58
C ILE A 189 19.34 -2.65 14.17
N SER A 190 20.38 -2.35 14.96
CA SER A 190 20.57 -1.02 15.54
C SER A 190 20.82 0.06 14.47
N HIS A 191 21.47 -0.28 13.37
CA HIS A 191 21.65 0.65 12.24
C HIS A 191 20.30 1.02 11.62
N LEU A 192 19.43 0.04 11.36
CA LEU A 192 18.09 0.29 10.84
C LEU A 192 17.29 1.19 11.79
N VAL A 193 17.27 0.87 13.08
CA VAL A 193 16.53 1.65 14.07
C VAL A 193 17.03 3.10 14.17
N GLU A 194 18.33 3.35 14.03
CA GLU A 194 18.87 4.71 14.00
C GLU A 194 18.37 5.52 12.78
N TYR A 195 18.30 4.91 11.59
CA TYR A 195 17.73 5.58 10.41
C TYR A 195 16.21 5.78 10.53
N GLN A 196 15.50 4.81 11.08
CA GLN A 196 14.06 4.96 11.38
C GLN A 196 13.81 6.09 12.36
N GLN A 197 14.63 6.22 13.41
CA GLN A 197 14.55 7.34 14.35
C GLN A 197 14.83 8.68 13.65
N THR A 198 15.83 8.72 12.76
CA THR A 198 16.14 9.93 11.98
C THR A 198 14.95 10.36 11.11
N PHE A 199 14.28 9.42 10.47
CA PHE A 199 13.05 9.67 9.70
C PHE A 199 11.93 10.23 10.58
N ILE A 200 11.65 9.59 11.72
CA ILE A 200 10.62 10.03 12.66
C ILE A 200 10.90 11.44 13.15
N ASP A 201 12.11 11.68 13.60
CA ASP A 201 12.52 12.99 14.13
C ASP A 201 12.40 14.08 13.06
N ALA A 202 12.83 13.81 11.82
CA ALA A 202 12.73 14.76 10.71
C ALA A 202 11.28 15.14 10.41
N VAL A 203 10.37 14.14 10.34
CA VAL A 203 8.95 14.41 10.08
C VAL A 203 8.30 15.15 11.24
N ARG A 204 8.50 14.70 12.49
CA ARG A 204 7.92 15.32 13.70
C ARG A 204 8.38 16.77 13.88
N ALA A 205 9.65 17.08 13.60
CA ALA A 205 10.21 18.43 13.71
C ALA A 205 9.53 19.45 12.79
N THR A 206 8.85 19.05 11.73
CA THR A 206 8.11 19.96 10.86
C THR A 206 6.83 20.51 11.50
N GLY A 207 6.31 19.88 12.55
CA GLY A 207 5.14 20.33 13.32
C GLY A 207 3.80 20.19 12.55
N GLY A 208 2.75 20.83 13.07
CA GLY A 208 1.41 20.78 12.50
C GLY A 208 0.83 19.36 12.53
N ASN A 209 0.16 18.93 11.46
CA ASN A 209 -0.42 17.58 11.40
C ASN A 209 0.65 16.46 11.47
N ASN A 210 1.90 16.78 11.12
CA ASN A 210 2.99 15.83 11.20
C ASN A 210 3.38 15.45 12.63
N GLU A 211 3.03 16.25 13.64
CA GLU A 211 3.22 15.88 15.04
C GLU A 211 2.45 14.61 15.43
N LYS A 212 1.32 14.35 14.77
CA LYS A 212 0.41 13.23 15.06
C LYS A 212 0.15 12.31 13.86
N ARG A 213 0.83 12.50 12.74
CA ARG A 213 0.68 11.67 11.55
C ARG A 213 1.11 10.24 11.83
N LEU A 214 0.37 9.25 11.32
CA LEU A 214 0.83 7.86 11.34
C LEU A 214 2.11 7.74 10.51
N LEU A 215 3.18 7.25 11.13
CA LEU A 215 4.45 6.95 10.48
C LEU A 215 4.67 5.44 10.45
N VAL A 216 5.28 4.97 9.38
CA VAL A 216 5.52 3.54 9.15
C VAL A 216 7.02 3.29 9.10
N VAL A 217 7.46 2.30 9.86
CA VAL A 217 8.84 1.83 9.87
C VAL A 217 8.89 0.40 9.33
N GLN A 218 9.85 0.12 8.47
CA GLN A 218 9.98 -1.16 7.81
C GLN A 218 10.69 -2.18 8.70
N GLY A 219 10.23 -3.42 8.68
CA GLY A 219 10.99 -4.53 9.23
C GLY A 219 12.30 -4.78 8.48
N PRO A 220 13.28 -5.45 9.12
CA PRO A 220 14.54 -5.79 8.45
C PRO A 220 14.26 -6.71 7.25
N SER A 221 14.65 -6.24 6.05
CA SER A 221 14.31 -6.83 4.73
C SER A 221 12.80 -7.01 4.52
N THR A 222 11.95 -6.26 5.22
CA THR A 222 10.49 -6.46 5.34
C THR A 222 10.05 -7.91 5.61
N ASP A 223 10.99 -8.75 6.05
CA ASP A 223 10.76 -10.13 6.40
C ASP A 223 9.96 -10.24 7.71
N ALA A 224 8.84 -10.96 7.68
CA ALA A 224 7.92 -11.04 8.82
C ALA A 224 8.54 -11.72 10.06
N GLU A 225 9.36 -12.76 9.88
CA GLU A 225 10.00 -13.46 10.99
C GLU A 225 11.14 -12.63 11.60
N LYS A 226 12.01 -12.02 10.76
CA LYS A 226 13.04 -11.10 11.25
C LYS A 226 12.40 -9.91 11.97
N THR A 227 11.31 -9.37 11.46
CA THR A 227 10.57 -8.26 12.08
C THR A 227 10.08 -8.64 13.46
N CYS A 228 9.44 -9.80 13.61
CA CYS A 228 8.99 -10.31 14.91
C CYS A 228 10.14 -10.58 15.89
N ASN A 229 11.24 -11.11 15.38
CA ASN A 229 12.33 -11.60 16.24
C ASN A 229 13.37 -10.53 16.57
N TRP A 230 13.62 -9.58 15.67
CA TRP A 230 14.69 -8.59 15.82
C TRP A 230 14.20 -7.19 16.12
N LEU A 231 13.11 -6.73 15.46
CA LEU A 231 12.61 -5.37 15.60
C LEU A 231 11.64 -5.19 16.78
N ALA A 232 10.77 -6.17 17.06
CA ALA A 232 9.68 -6.04 18.03
C ALA A 232 10.10 -5.55 19.43
N ASN A 233 11.34 -5.80 19.84
CA ASN A 233 11.89 -5.35 21.12
C ASN A 233 12.87 -4.18 20.98
N LYS A 234 13.01 -3.63 19.78
CA LYS A 234 13.96 -2.55 19.45
C LYS A 234 13.31 -1.45 18.59
N MET A 235 12.00 -1.32 18.64
CA MET A 235 11.29 -0.27 17.91
C MET A 235 11.87 1.11 18.20
N PRO A 236 11.95 1.99 17.21
CA PRO A 236 12.24 3.40 17.46
C PRO A 236 11.19 4.03 18.37
N THR A 237 11.49 5.17 18.94
CA THR A 237 10.59 5.91 19.83
C THR A 237 9.82 6.96 19.06
N ASP A 238 8.55 7.13 19.40
CA ASP A 238 7.72 8.22 18.88
C ASP A 238 6.85 8.80 20.00
N PRO A 239 7.03 10.08 20.35
CA PRO A 239 6.25 10.74 21.40
C PRO A 239 4.73 10.73 21.13
N SER A 240 4.31 10.70 19.86
CA SER A 240 2.90 10.67 19.49
C SER A 240 2.23 9.32 19.67
N GLY A 241 3.01 8.24 19.79
CA GLY A 241 2.50 6.87 19.82
C GLY A 241 1.87 6.40 18.52
N LYS A 242 2.09 7.11 17.40
CA LYS A 242 1.50 6.78 16.09
C LYS A 242 2.53 6.17 15.13
N LEU A 243 2.98 4.97 15.47
CA LEU A 243 3.81 4.14 14.58
C LEU A 243 3.06 2.90 14.12
N ALA A 244 3.34 2.47 12.90
CA ALA A 244 3.02 1.16 12.36
C ALA A 244 4.30 0.48 11.85
N VAL A 245 4.24 -0.84 11.68
CA VAL A 245 5.34 -1.64 11.12
C VAL A 245 4.93 -2.19 9.76
N GLU A 246 5.82 -2.08 8.78
CA GLU A 246 5.60 -2.65 7.44
C GLU A 246 6.44 -3.91 7.24
N ILE A 247 5.80 -4.92 6.67
CA ILE A 247 6.42 -6.14 6.15
C ILE A 247 5.95 -6.36 4.72
N HIS A 248 6.69 -7.17 3.95
CA HIS A 248 6.25 -7.66 2.65
C HIS A 248 6.12 -9.18 2.71
N PHE A 249 4.97 -9.69 2.29
CA PHE A 249 4.64 -11.10 2.50
C PHE A 249 4.57 -11.86 1.17
N TYR A 250 5.71 -11.95 0.49
CA TYR A 250 5.88 -12.75 -0.71
C TYR A 250 6.26 -14.20 -0.33
N TYR A 251 5.27 -15.10 -0.26
CA TYR A 251 5.46 -16.44 0.30
C TYR A 251 4.51 -17.47 -0.30
N PRO A 252 4.92 -18.71 -0.65
CA PRO A 252 6.30 -19.17 -0.76
C PRO A 252 6.95 -18.75 -2.10
N TRP A 253 8.28 -18.64 -2.14
CA TRP A 253 9.06 -18.20 -3.31
C TRP A 253 8.69 -18.93 -4.61
N GLN A 254 8.58 -20.26 -4.58
CA GLN A 254 8.29 -21.04 -5.77
C GLN A 254 6.90 -20.75 -6.38
N PHE A 255 5.97 -20.22 -5.59
CA PHE A 255 4.65 -19.84 -6.08
C PHE A 255 4.62 -18.38 -6.54
N TRP A 256 5.17 -17.46 -5.73
CA TRP A 256 5.00 -16.04 -6.03
C TRP A 256 5.95 -15.52 -7.11
N GLY A 257 7.20 -16.02 -7.22
CA GLY A 257 8.22 -15.33 -8.02
C GLY A 257 9.11 -16.23 -8.89
N MET A 258 9.18 -17.54 -8.62
CA MET A 258 10.05 -18.45 -9.37
C MET A 258 9.53 -18.63 -10.80
N ASP A 259 10.37 -18.39 -11.81
CA ASP A 259 10.01 -18.35 -13.24
C ASP A 259 10.41 -19.61 -14.03
N LYS A 260 11.20 -20.48 -13.44
CA LYS A 260 11.64 -21.77 -13.98
C LYS A 260 11.98 -22.76 -12.89
N ASP A 261 11.93 -24.07 -13.23
CA ASP A 261 12.42 -25.11 -12.35
C ASP A 261 13.95 -25.02 -12.24
N GLU A 262 14.48 -25.24 -11.04
CA GLU A 262 15.90 -25.27 -10.73
C GLU A 262 16.31 -26.62 -10.14
N ASN A 263 17.63 -26.89 -10.10
CA ASN A 263 18.14 -28.16 -9.56
C ASN A 263 17.79 -28.39 -8.07
N TRP A 264 17.52 -27.31 -7.35
CA TRP A 264 17.19 -27.31 -5.91
C TRP A 264 15.67 -27.31 -5.63
N GLY A 265 14.81 -27.08 -6.64
CA GLY A 265 13.37 -27.08 -6.45
C GLY A 265 12.58 -26.71 -7.69
N ASN A 266 11.31 -27.11 -7.70
CA ASN A 266 10.39 -26.80 -8.78
C ASN A 266 9.55 -25.57 -8.46
N MET A 267 9.09 -24.87 -9.50
CA MET A 267 8.01 -23.88 -9.39
C MET A 267 6.77 -24.53 -8.75
N PHE A 268 5.99 -23.77 -8.01
CA PHE A 268 4.65 -24.19 -7.62
C PHE A 268 3.62 -23.58 -8.56
N TYR A 269 2.82 -24.42 -9.18
CA TYR A 269 1.64 -24.00 -9.94
C TYR A 269 0.38 -24.05 -9.09
N TYR A 270 0.39 -24.93 -8.09
CA TYR A 270 -0.77 -25.25 -7.28
C TYR A 270 -0.48 -24.99 -5.82
N TRP A 271 -1.30 -24.11 -5.23
CA TRP A 271 -1.22 -23.70 -3.84
C TRP A 271 -2.59 -23.86 -3.17
N GLY A 272 -2.56 -24.25 -1.90
CA GLY A 272 -3.75 -24.57 -1.13
C GLY A 272 -4.18 -26.04 -1.33
N SER A 273 -4.39 -26.75 -0.22
CA SER A 273 -4.56 -28.20 -0.19
C SER A 273 -5.66 -28.74 -1.12
N GLY A 274 -6.72 -27.95 -1.39
CA GLY A 274 -7.82 -28.30 -2.31
C GLY A 274 -7.50 -28.12 -3.79
N ASN A 275 -6.36 -27.53 -4.14
CA ASN A 275 -6.00 -27.17 -5.51
C ASN A 275 -4.88 -28.05 -6.09
N HIS A 276 -4.32 -28.97 -5.32
CA HIS A 276 -3.25 -29.84 -5.79
C HIS A 276 -3.71 -30.75 -6.95
N VAL A 277 -2.79 -31.03 -7.88
CA VAL A 277 -3.00 -31.88 -9.01
C VAL A 277 -2.22 -33.19 -8.79
N SER A 278 -2.94 -34.34 -8.83
CA SER A 278 -2.34 -35.65 -8.61
C SER A 278 -1.26 -35.93 -9.66
N GLY A 279 -0.06 -36.29 -9.22
CA GLY A 279 1.06 -36.61 -10.10
C GLY A 279 1.84 -35.38 -10.62
N SER A 280 1.43 -34.15 -10.33
CA SER A 280 2.22 -32.95 -10.64
C SER A 280 3.35 -32.79 -9.63
N LYS A 281 4.55 -32.45 -10.15
CA LYS A 281 5.70 -32.03 -9.32
C LYS A 281 5.63 -30.56 -8.91
N HIS A 282 4.62 -29.82 -9.38
CA HIS A 282 4.45 -28.38 -9.16
C HIS A 282 3.39 -28.06 -8.08
N ASN A 283 2.97 -29.05 -7.30
CA ASN A 283 2.19 -28.81 -6.07
C ASN A 283 3.06 -28.14 -5.02
N ALA A 284 2.51 -27.19 -4.27
CA ALA A 284 3.20 -26.62 -3.12
C ALA A 284 3.49 -27.73 -2.09
N THR A 285 4.70 -27.71 -1.54
CA THR A 285 5.18 -28.66 -0.52
C THR A 285 5.50 -27.97 0.80
N TRP A 286 5.39 -26.66 0.83
CA TRP A 286 5.58 -25.79 1.99
C TRP A 286 4.95 -24.42 1.71
N GLY A 287 4.78 -23.61 2.74
CA GLY A 287 4.33 -22.23 2.58
C GLY A 287 2.83 -22.11 2.29
N GLU A 288 2.04 -23.12 2.66
CA GLU A 288 0.59 -23.12 2.52
C GLU A 288 -0.09 -22.52 3.76
N GLU A 289 -1.40 -22.72 3.91
CA GLU A 289 -2.27 -22.04 4.86
C GLU A 289 -1.72 -22.05 6.31
N ALA A 290 -1.21 -23.20 6.75
CA ALA A 290 -0.76 -23.36 8.15
C ALA A 290 0.49 -22.51 8.43
N ASP A 291 1.41 -22.44 7.48
CA ASP A 291 2.63 -21.65 7.62
C ASP A 291 2.31 -20.15 7.60
N MET A 292 1.50 -19.71 6.63
CA MET A 292 1.07 -18.33 6.54
C MET A 292 0.30 -17.88 7.79
N LYS A 293 -0.59 -18.74 8.29
CA LYS A 293 -1.33 -18.48 9.53
C LYS A 293 -0.40 -18.29 10.72
N LYS A 294 0.61 -19.15 10.87
CA LYS A 294 1.59 -19.04 11.96
C LYS A 294 2.35 -17.72 11.91
N ILE A 295 2.76 -17.27 10.72
CA ILE A 295 3.47 -16.00 10.52
C ILE A 295 2.55 -14.82 10.90
N ALA A 296 1.31 -14.80 10.41
CA ALA A 296 0.36 -13.74 10.68
C ALA A 296 -0.07 -13.69 12.17
N ASP A 297 -0.23 -14.83 12.83
CA ASP A 297 -0.52 -14.91 14.27
C ASP A 297 0.65 -14.35 15.10
N ASN A 298 1.89 -14.59 14.67
CA ASN A 298 3.08 -14.05 15.34
C ASN A 298 3.15 -12.52 15.19
N LEU A 299 2.92 -11.98 13.99
CA LEU A 299 2.84 -10.54 13.75
C LEU A 299 1.76 -9.89 14.62
N LYS A 300 0.56 -10.49 14.65
CA LYS A 300 -0.52 -10.01 15.52
C LYS A 300 -0.10 -9.93 16.97
N SER A 301 0.46 -11.02 17.53
CA SER A 301 0.89 -11.08 18.93
C SER A 301 2.02 -10.11 19.27
N LYS A 302 2.96 -9.90 18.34
CA LYS A 302 4.13 -9.05 18.57
C LYS A 302 3.85 -7.56 18.45
N PHE A 303 2.89 -7.15 17.60
CA PHE A 303 2.62 -5.76 17.26
C PHE A 303 1.14 -5.39 17.45
N VAL A 304 0.21 -6.00 16.71
CA VAL A 304 -1.19 -5.57 16.69
C VAL A 304 -1.83 -5.59 18.06
N ASP A 305 -1.63 -6.68 18.84
CA ASP A 305 -2.15 -6.82 20.20
C ASP A 305 -1.50 -5.84 21.21
N LYS A 306 -0.43 -5.15 20.79
CA LYS A 306 0.24 -4.10 21.57
C LYS A 306 -0.10 -2.68 21.10
N GLY A 307 -1.04 -2.53 20.18
CA GLY A 307 -1.46 -1.22 19.68
C GLY A 307 -0.63 -0.70 18.52
N ILE A 308 0.30 -1.50 17.97
CA ILE A 308 1.12 -1.14 16.82
C ILE A 308 0.55 -1.85 15.59
N PRO A 309 -0.09 -1.15 14.64
CA PRO A 309 -0.58 -1.77 13.42
C PRO A 309 0.54 -2.40 12.60
N VAL A 310 0.21 -3.47 11.88
CA VAL A 310 1.08 -4.06 10.87
C VAL A 310 0.48 -3.79 9.49
N ILE A 311 1.33 -3.36 8.57
CA ILE A 311 1.00 -3.20 7.16
C ILE A 311 1.78 -4.27 6.40
N ASN A 312 1.06 -5.17 5.72
CA ASN A 312 1.64 -5.99 4.68
C ASN A 312 1.66 -5.14 3.41
N GLY A 313 2.74 -4.34 3.27
CA GLY A 313 2.86 -3.29 2.26
C GLY A 313 2.97 -3.81 0.85
N GLU A 314 3.42 -5.06 0.70
CA GLU A 314 3.45 -5.73 -0.59
C GLU A 314 3.17 -7.23 -0.43
N TYR A 315 2.27 -7.74 -1.26
CA TYR A 315 2.09 -9.17 -1.48
C TYR A 315 1.57 -9.40 -2.89
N GLY A 316 1.83 -10.58 -3.42
CA GLY A 316 1.32 -10.99 -4.71
C GLY A 316 1.93 -12.30 -5.18
N VAL A 317 1.33 -12.87 -6.22
CA VAL A 317 1.87 -14.04 -6.91
C VAL A 317 1.74 -13.85 -8.41
N ILE A 318 2.74 -14.32 -9.16
CA ILE A 318 2.73 -14.25 -10.62
C ILE A 318 1.71 -15.23 -11.20
N TRP A 319 0.90 -14.73 -12.14
CA TRP A 319 0.04 -15.60 -12.94
C TRP A 319 0.86 -16.24 -14.06
N ARG A 320 0.67 -17.55 -14.28
CA ARG A 320 1.41 -18.33 -15.26
C ARG A 320 0.50 -18.94 -16.32
N THR A 321 1.00 -19.01 -17.54
CA THR A 321 0.42 -19.91 -18.55
C THR A 321 0.96 -21.31 -18.30
N ILE A 322 0.08 -22.23 -17.94
CA ILE A 322 0.43 -23.61 -17.57
C ILE A 322 0.35 -24.51 -18.80
N THR A 323 1.43 -25.24 -19.04
CA THR A 323 1.52 -26.22 -20.11
C THR A 323 2.09 -27.54 -19.58
N GLY A 324 1.66 -28.67 -20.12
CA GLY A 324 2.14 -30.01 -19.73
C GLY A 324 1.01 -31.04 -19.66
N ALA A 325 1.31 -32.30 -19.93
CA ALA A 325 0.31 -33.38 -20.05
C ALA A 325 -0.41 -33.66 -18.72
N ASN A 326 0.22 -33.41 -17.58
CA ASN A 326 -0.31 -33.66 -16.23
C ASN A 326 -0.57 -32.38 -15.46
N GLU A 327 -0.66 -31.24 -16.15
CA GLU A 327 -0.83 -29.94 -15.54
C GLU A 327 -2.21 -29.35 -15.90
N SER A 328 -2.71 -28.41 -15.09
CA SER A 328 -4.05 -27.83 -15.24
C SER A 328 -4.03 -26.31 -15.06
N GLN A 329 -4.33 -25.58 -16.13
CA GLN A 329 -4.52 -24.13 -16.06
C GLN A 329 -5.69 -23.76 -15.14
N GLU A 330 -6.77 -24.54 -15.14
CA GLU A 330 -7.93 -24.32 -14.28
C GLU A 330 -7.54 -24.39 -12.79
N LYS A 331 -6.78 -25.42 -12.41
CA LYS A 331 -6.29 -25.57 -11.03
C LYS A 331 -5.28 -24.49 -10.63
N HIS A 332 -4.44 -24.04 -11.57
CA HIS A 332 -3.57 -22.89 -11.32
C HIS A 332 -4.40 -21.62 -11.06
N ASN A 333 -5.39 -21.34 -11.90
CA ASN A 333 -6.28 -20.19 -11.72
C ASN A 333 -7.04 -20.26 -10.40
N ALA A 334 -7.50 -21.45 -10.00
CA ALA A 334 -8.14 -21.67 -8.70
C ALA A 334 -7.16 -21.43 -7.53
N SER A 335 -5.89 -21.85 -7.67
CA SER A 335 -4.82 -21.59 -6.69
C SER A 335 -4.56 -20.09 -6.56
N ILE A 336 -4.48 -19.35 -7.67
CA ILE A 336 -4.32 -17.89 -7.68
C ILE A 336 -5.48 -17.24 -6.92
N LYS A 337 -6.71 -17.52 -7.30
CA LYS A 337 -7.91 -16.97 -6.65
C LYS A 337 -7.92 -17.28 -5.15
N TYR A 338 -7.65 -18.52 -4.79
CA TYR A 338 -7.65 -18.94 -3.38
C TYR A 338 -6.54 -18.30 -2.57
N TYR A 339 -5.34 -18.13 -3.14
CA TYR A 339 -4.23 -17.43 -2.47
C TYR A 339 -4.59 -15.99 -2.14
N TYR A 340 -5.12 -15.23 -3.10
CA TYR A 340 -5.52 -13.84 -2.88
C TYR A 340 -6.66 -13.73 -1.85
N LYS A 341 -7.63 -14.65 -1.89
CA LYS A 341 -8.65 -14.74 -0.85
C LYS A 341 -8.04 -15.00 0.52
N TYR A 342 -7.23 -16.05 0.62
CA TYR A 342 -6.65 -16.46 1.90
C TYR A 342 -5.75 -15.39 2.51
N MET A 343 -4.85 -14.80 1.72
CA MET A 343 -3.96 -13.73 2.17
C MET A 343 -4.74 -12.53 2.71
N ASN A 344 -5.71 -12.03 1.95
CA ASN A 344 -6.51 -10.87 2.37
C ASN A 344 -7.33 -11.17 3.61
N GLN A 345 -8.07 -12.28 3.64
CA GLN A 345 -8.87 -12.66 4.78
C GLN A 345 -7.99 -12.86 6.02
N LEU A 346 -6.89 -13.60 5.89
CA LEU A 346 -5.92 -13.85 6.95
C LEU A 346 -5.40 -12.56 7.59
N CYS A 347 -5.00 -11.59 6.76
CA CYS A 347 -4.50 -10.30 7.21
C CYS A 347 -5.60 -9.48 7.89
N MET A 348 -6.73 -9.29 7.23
CA MET A 348 -7.83 -8.44 7.73
C MET A 348 -8.41 -8.96 9.05
N GLU A 349 -8.59 -10.27 9.21
CA GLU A 349 -9.03 -10.89 10.48
C GLU A 349 -8.06 -10.65 11.65
N ARG A 350 -6.81 -10.34 11.35
CA ARG A 350 -5.76 -10.09 12.35
C ARG A 350 -5.43 -8.62 12.54
N GLY A 351 -6.14 -7.72 11.87
CA GLY A 351 -5.85 -6.28 11.90
C GLY A 351 -4.55 -5.90 11.20
N ILE A 352 -4.10 -6.74 10.25
CA ILE A 352 -2.97 -6.47 9.35
C ILE A 352 -3.53 -5.89 8.05
N VAL A 353 -2.99 -4.77 7.57
CA VAL A 353 -3.44 -4.13 6.32
C VAL A 353 -2.82 -4.84 5.12
N PRO A 354 -3.56 -5.57 4.27
CA PRO A 354 -3.02 -6.14 3.05
C PRO A 354 -3.01 -5.09 1.94
N MET A 355 -1.85 -4.85 1.33
CA MET A 355 -1.69 -3.98 0.16
C MET A 355 -1.14 -4.82 -1.00
N VAL A 356 -1.94 -4.98 -2.06
CA VAL A 356 -1.59 -5.84 -3.17
C VAL A 356 -0.66 -5.14 -4.15
N TRP A 357 0.46 -5.79 -4.50
CA TRP A 357 1.39 -5.29 -5.51
C TRP A 357 0.81 -5.43 -6.91
N ASP A 358 0.79 -4.34 -7.68
CA ASP A 358 0.28 -4.29 -9.05
C ASP A 358 1.25 -3.56 -9.99
N THR A 359 1.76 -4.27 -10.98
CA THR A 359 2.83 -3.77 -11.87
C THR A 359 2.34 -3.09 -13.15
N ASN A 360 1.06 -3.20 -13.50
CA ASN A 360 0.50 -2.80 -14.81
C ASN A 360 1.21 -3.44 -16.03
N SER A 361 1.94 -4.52 -15.83
CA SER A 361 2.57 -5.31 -16.91
C SER A 361 1.69 -6.48 -17.27
N THR A 362 1.36 -6.65 -18.55
CA THR A 362 0.48 -7.72 -19.03
C THR A 362 1.28 -8.90 -19.56
N GLY A 363 0.74 -10.11 -19.47
CA GLY A 363 1.36 -11.34 -19.94
C GLY A 363 1.48 -12.41 -18.86
N THR A 364 2.23 -13.48 -19.17
CA THR A 364 2.57 -14.52 -18.20
C THR A 364 3.64 -14.03 -17.23
N ASN A 365 3.72 -14.63 -16.05
CA ASN A 365 4.65 -14.24 -14.98
C ASN A 365 4.51 -12.77 -14.51
N GLN A 366 3.26 -12.29 -14.44
CA GLN A 366 2.95 -10.93 -14.00
C GLN A 366 1.98 -10.93 -12.81
N MET A 367 2.04 -9.85 -12.01
CA MET A 367 1.18 -9.61 -10.84
C MET A 367 0.11 -8.56 -11.12
N THR A 368 -0.15 -8.21 -12.38
CA THR A 368 -1.11 -7.17 -12.75
C THR A 368 -2.54 -7.62 -12.48
N ILE A 369 -3.26 -6.82 -11.72
CA ILE A 369 -4.70 -6.97 -11.45
C ILE A 369 -5.50 -6.02 -12.33
N ILE A 370 -5.05 -4.75 -12.40
CA ILE A 370 -5.74 -3.66 -13.11
C ILE A 370 -4.94 -3.28 -14.35
N ASN A 371 -5.59 -3.30 -15.52
CA ASN A 371 -5.07 -2.63 -16.70
C ASN A 371 -5.37 -1.13 -16.59
N ARG A 372 -4.36 -0.36 -16.22
CA ARG A 372 -4.49 1.08 -15.94
C ARG A 372 -4.78 1.90 -17.19
N LYS A 373 -4.41 1.40 -18.38
CA LYS A 373 -4.67 2.08 -19.65
C LYS A 373 -6.15 1.99 -20.04
N ASP A 374 -6.74 0.81 -19.88
CA ASP A 374 -8.09 0.53 -20.37
C ASP A 374 -9.14 0.61 -19.24
N LEU A 375 -8.73 0.81 -17.99
CA LEU A 375 -9.57 0.83 -16.81
C LEU A 375 -10.43 -0.44 -16.69
N THR A 376 -9.77 -1.59 -16.77
CA THR A 376 -10.41 -2.91 -16.70
C THR A 376 -9.67 -3.82 -15.72
N ILE A 377 -10.36 -4.83 -15.20
CA ILE A 377 -9.69 -5.90 -14.46
C ILE A 377 -8.95 -6.79 -15.47
N TYR A 378 -7.62 -6.87 -15.35
CA TYR A 378 -6.78 -7.71 -16.19
C TYR A 378 -6.80 -9.16 -15.71
N ASN A 379 -6.65 -9.38 -14.41
CA ASN A 379 -6.70 -10.71 -13.84
C ASN A 379 -7.89 -10.85 -12.87
N SER A 380 -8.98 -11.42 -13.37
CA SER A 380 -10.21 -11.59 -12.58
C SER A 380 -10.03 -12.57 -11.42
N TYR A 381 -9.18 -13.60 -11.55
CA TYR A 381 -8.97 -14.57 -10.46
C TYR A 381 -8.35 -13.91 -9.22
N MET A 382 -7.39 -13.00 -9.43
CA MET A 382 -6.79 -12.22 -8.34
C MET A 382 -7.85 -11.32 -7.69
N MET A 383 -8.58 -10.55 -8.50
CA MET A 383 -9.59 -9.62 -8.01
C MET A 383 -10.76 -10.33 -7.31
N ASP A 384 -11.26 -11.41 -7.89
CA ASP A 384 -12.33 -12.25 -7.30
C ASP A 384 -11.89 -12.79 -5.92
N GLY A 385 -10.63 -13.20 -5.77
CA GLY A 385 -10.09 -13.64 -4.49
C GLY A 385 -10.12 -12.54 -3.44
N ILE A 386 -9.72 -11.31 -3.81
CA ILE A 386 -9.77 -10.14 -2.91
C ILE A 386 -11.23 -9.83 -2.52
N HIS A 387 -12.15 -9.82 -3.49
CA HIS A 387 -13.57 -9.55 -3.24
C HIS A 387 -14.18 -10.60 -2.30
N GLU A 388 -13.92 -11.91 -2.52
CA GLU A 388 -14.41 -12.96 -1.62
C GLU A 388 -13.85 -12.83 -0.20
N ALA A 389 -12.61 -12.35 -0.04
CA ALA A 389 -12.05 -12.08 1.28
C ALA A 389 -12.73 -10.89 1.96
N MET A 390 -13.00 -9.81 1.22
CA MET A 390 -13.73 -8.64 1.72
C MET A 390 -15.12 -9.03 2.22
N GLU A 391 -15.85 -9.81 1.42
CA GLU A 391 -17.18 -10.33 1.79
C GLU A 391 -17.11 -11.19 3.06
N ALA A 392 -16.11 -12.08 3.15
CA ALA A 392 -15.93 -12.97 4.30
C ALA A 392 -15.71 -12.22 5.63
N VAL A 393 -15.08 -11.04 5.58
CA VAL A 393 -14.86 -10.18 6.76
C VAL A 393 -15.87 -9.04 6.89
N GLY A 394 -16.93 -9.03 6.06
CA GLY A 394 -17.99 -8.02 6.13
C GLY A 394 -17.63 -6.64 5.58
N ILE A 395 -16.61 -6.55 4.74
CA ILE A 395 -16.21 -5.32 4.04
C ILE A 395 -16.95 -5.28 2.69
N PRO A 396 -17.76 -4.24 2.41
CA PRO A 396 -18.46 -4.14 1.12
C PRO A 396 -17.49 -3.95 -0.04
N VAL A 397 -17.69 -4.69 -1.11
CA VAL A 397 -16.92 -4.65 -2.35
C VAL A 397 -17.20 -3.36 -3.14
N SER A 398 -18.41 -2.82 -3.09
CA SER A 398 -18.71 -1.53 -3.73
C SER A 398 -18.08 -0.39 -2.93
N GLY A 399 -17.39 0.53 -3.60
CA GLY A 399 -16.74 1.71 -2.98
C GLY A 399 -17.69 2.73 -2.33
N ILE A 400 -18.90 2.32 -2.04
CA ILE A 400 -19.88 3.02 -1.21
C ILE A 400 -19.68 2.46 0.20
N ALA A 401 -18.98 3.21 1.05
CA ALA A 401 -18.85 2.87 2.46
C ALA A 401 -20.25 2.58 3.05
N PRO A 402 -20.44 1.48 3.78
CA PRO A 402 -21.63 1.36 4.58
C PRO A 402 -21.62 2.53 5.57
N VAL A 403 -22.70 3.28 5.63
CA VAL A 403 -22.91 4.19 6.74
C VAL A 403 -22.91 3.31 7.98
N TYR A 404 -21.93 3.51 8.86
CA TYR A 404 -21.78 2.76 10.11
C TYR A 404 -23.11 2.89 10.89
N GLN A 405 -23.87 1.83 10.92
CA GLN A 405 -25.09 1.76 11.71
C GLN A 405 -24.70 1.54 13.17
N GLY A 406 -24.41 2.63 13.88
CA GLY A 406 -24.79 2.63 15.29
C GLY A 406 -26.28 2.33 15.34
N SER A 407 -26.70 1.43 16.23
CA SER A 407 -28.07 0.92 16.40
C SER A 407 -29.13 2.04 16.43
N LYS A 408 -29.55 2.50 15.25
CA LYS A 408 -30.77 3.31 15.10
C LYS A 408 -31.88 2.40 14.62
N PRO A 409 -33.11 2.61 15.08
CA PRO A 409 -34.25 1.85 14.60
C PRO A 409 -34.36 1.97 13.08
N ALA A 410 -34.68 0.88 12.42
CA ALA A 410 -34.83 0.81 10.97
C ALA A 410 -35.69 1.95 10.46
N ASN A 411 -35.14 2.82 9.64
CA ASN A 411 -35.89 3.90 9.02
C ASN A 411 -36.49 3.35 7.72
N GLU A 412 -37.78 3.14 7.66
CA GLU A 412 -38.47 2.64 6.46
C GLU A 412 -38.51 3.64 5.29
N ARG A 413 -37.94 4.81 5.46
CA ARG A 413 -37.92 5.87 4.46
C ARG A 413 -36.98 5.58 3.31
N VAL A 414 -37.48 5.75 2.09
CA VAL A 414 -36.74 5.61 0.83
C VAL A 414 -36.47 6.99 0.25
N TYR A 415 -35.24 7.23 -0.15
CA TYR A 415 -34.80 8.50 -0.73
C TYR A 415 -34.25 8.26 -2.15
N ASP A 416 -34.42 9.25 -3.03
CA ASP A 416 -33.70 9.28 -4.32
C ASP A 416 -32.20 9.67 -4.14
N LEU A 417 -31.44 9.61 -5.22
CA LEU A 417 -30.00 9.93 -5.18
C LEU A 417 -29.70 11.41 -4.88
N SER A 418 -30.70 12.29 -4.94
CA SER A 418 -30.59 13.70 -4.54
C SER A 418 -30.88 13.92 -3.04
N GLY A 419 -31.23 12.85 -2.31
CA GLY A 419 -31.59 12.92 -0.90
C GLY A 419 -33.06 13.30 -0.64
N ARG A 420 -33.90 13.35 -1.68
CA ARG A 420 -35.35 13.65 -1.54
C ARG A 420 -36.09 12.39 -1.11
N LEU A 421 -36.97 12.52 -0.08
CA LEU A 421 -37.86 11.45 0.38
C LEU A 421 -38.83 11.06 -0.73
N VAL A 422 -38.82 9.78 -1.11
CA VAL A 422 -39.66 9.20 -2.16
C VAL A 422 -40.79 8.35 -1.57
N SER A 423 -40.49 7.64 -0.47
CA SER A 423 -41.48 6.83 0.26
C SER A 423 -41.13 6.77 1.75
N ASP A 424 -42.14 6.75 2.61
CA ASP A 424 -42.03 6.53 4.06
C ASP A 424 -42.46 5.11 4.47
N ASN A 425 -42.78 4.25 3.51
CA ASN A 425 -43.18 2.86 3.72
C ASN A 425 -42.39 1.90 2.81
N SER A 426 -41.81 0.87 3.38
CA SER A 426 -40.94 -0.12 2.69
C SER A 426 -41.69 -0.96 1.63
N THR A 427 -43.01 -0.91 1.58
CA THR A 427 -43.82 -1.73 0.66
C THR A 427 -44.26 -1.02 -0.63
N SER A 428 -44.03 0.28 -0.76
CA SER A 428 -44.37 1.05 -1.96
C SER A 428 -43.10 1.60 -2.64
N HIS A 429 -42.53 0.84 -3.57
CA HIS A 429 -41.42 1.32 -4.38
C HIS A 429 -41.95 2.01 -5.63
N PRO A 430 -41.54 3.25 -5.90
CA PRO A 430 -41.88 3.89 -7.16
C PRO A 430 -41.09 3.33 -8.31
N VAL A 431 -41.65 3.48 -9.48
CA VAL A 431 -41.23 3.05 -10.80
C VAL A 431 -39.72 3.18 -11.04
N TRP A 432 -39.10 2.12 -11.59
CA TRP A 432 -37.73 2.08 -12.16
C TRP A 432 -36.77 3.18 -11.71
N GLY A 433 -35.81 2.84 -10.83
CA GLY A 433 -34.79 3.80 -10.41
C GLY A 433 -33.81 3.25 -9.36
N VAL A 434 -32.79 4.05 -9.03
CA VAL A 434 -31.86 3.78 -7.94
C VAL A 434 -32.28 4.60 -6.72
N TYR A 435 -32.44 3.95 -5.59
CA TYR A 435 -32.93 4.53 -4.34
C TYR A 435 -32.00 4.22 -3.17
N ILE A 436 -32.16 4.96 -2.07
CA ILE A 436 -31.44 4.75 -0.81
C ILE A 436 -32.45 4.45 0.29
N GLN A 437 -32.30 3.32 0.96
CA GLN A 437 -33.03 2.95 2.16
C GLN A 437 -32.08 2.42 3.21
N ASN A 438 -32.17 2.93 4.43
CA ASN A 438 -31.23 2.59 5.51
C ASN A 438 -29.74 2.78 5.15
N GLY A 439 -29.44 3.76 4.29
CA GLY A 439 -28.08 4.00 3.79
C GLY A 439 -27.62 3.06 2.67
N ILE A 440 -28.46 2.12 2.24
CA ILE A 440 -28.14 1.13 1.19
C ILE A 440 -28.81 1.58 -0.11
N LYS A 441 -28.03 1.60 -1.22
CA LYS A 441 -28.57 1.77 -2.56
C LYS A 441 -29.19 0.45 -3.03
N PHE A 442 -30.37 0.55 -3.61
CA PHE A 442 -31.01 -0.60 -4.27
C PHE A 442 -31.67 -0.19 -5.58
N PHE A 443 -31.92 -1.17 -6.43
CA PHE A 443 -32.58 -0.98 -7.70
C PHE A 443 -34.04 -1.43 -7.55
N SER A 444 -35.00 -0.54 -7.82
CA SER A 444 -36.41 -0.91 -7.99
C SER A 444 -36.68 -1.15 -9.47
N LYS A 445 -37.26 -2.34 -9.80
CA LYS A 445 -37.73 -2.70 -11.15
C LYS A 445 -39.21 -2.40 -11.29
#